data_0c37ede661b41c0081ba89776c7505ee
#
_entry.id   0c37ede661b41c0081ba89776c7505ee
#
_cell.length_a   1.000
_cell.length_b   1.000
_cell.length_c   1.000
_cell.angle_alpha   90.00
_cell.angle_beta   90.00
_cell.angle_gamma   90.00
#
_symmetry.space_group_name_H-M   'P 1'
#
loop_
_entity.id
_entity.type
_entity.pdbx_description
1 polymer ?
#
loop_
_entity_poly.entity_id
_entity_poly.type
_entity_poly.pdbx_seq_one_letter_code
_entity_poly.pdbx_strand_id
1 'polypeptide(L)'
;RELFQLSAQNETDIYFEGAVGGGIPIIHTLKEQLLGDDILEVIGIVNGTTNYILSEMSLKKTSFEKALDEAKRKGFAEPIPTNDIEGFDATYKIAILATLCFHGRVDVEKVYREGITRILTDDIEYARELGYTIKLLAIARRNGEDIELRVQPVFLPISHPLSSVFGVENAIYVHSRTRDLTFRGPGAGGDATGSAMVGDIIDAIRNIKYEAR
;
A
#
# COMPACT_ATOMS: atom_id res chain seq x y z
N ARG A 1 15.46 8.53 2.81
CA ARG A 1 16.05 9.76 2.24
C ARG A 1 17.57 9.71 2.23
N GLU A 2 18.20 9.40 3.34
CA GLU A 2 19.67 9.26 3.44
C GLU A 2 20.22 8.24 2.44
N LEU A 3 19.59 7.08 2.32
CA LEU A 3 20.00 6.03 1.38
C LEU A 3 20.00 6.52 -0.06
N PHE A 4 18.99 7.25 -0.52
CA PHE A 4 18.95 7.81 -1.87
C PHE A 4 19.99 8.91 -2.08
N GLN A 5 20.32 9.70 -1.04
CA GLN A 5 21.42 10.67 -1.12
C GLN A 5 22.77 9.97 -1.22
N LEU A 6 22.99 8.93 -0.41
CA LEU A 6 24.19 8.11 -0.45
C LEU A 6 24.34 7.38 -1.80
N SER A 7 23.27 6.83 -2.34
CA SER A 7 23.23 6.21 -3.65
C SER A 7 23.70 7.19 -4.74
N ALA A 8 23.09 8.38 -4.77
CA ALA A 8 23.48 9.40 -5.75
C ALA A 8 24.94 9.89 -5.58
N GLN A 9 25.45 9.98 -4.34
CA GLN A 9 26.82 10.37 -4.07
C GLN A 9 27.87 9.31 -4.46
N ASN A 10 27.46 8.05 -4.43
CA ASN A 10 28.35 6.92 -4.72
C ASN A 10 28.09 6.28 -6.09
N GLU A 11 27.25 6.90 -6.92
CA GLU A 11 26.88 6.40 -8.25
C GLU A 11 26.42 4.93 -8.21
N THR A 12 25.59 4.59 -7.21
CA THR A 12 25.07 3.24 -7.00
C THR A 12 23.56 3.22 -7.04
N ASP A 13 22.96 2.14 -7.52
CA ASP A 13 21.53 1.96 -7.58
C ASP A 13 20.93 1.42 -6.28
N ILE A 14 19.65 1.75 -6.03
CA ILE A 14 18.85 1.17 -4.97
C ILE A 14 17.65 0.47 -5.60
N TYR A 15 17.51 -0.82 -5.29
CA TYR A 15 16.38 -1.66 -5.66
C TYR A 15 15.55 -1.95 -4.42
N PHE A 16 14.24 -1.79 -4.50
CA PHE A 16 13.36 -1.86 -3.33
C PHE A 16 11.92 -2.31 -3.65
N GLU A 17 11.77 -3.20 -4.65
CA GLU A 17 10.45 -3.70 -5.07
C GLU A 17 9.65 -4.28 -3.89
N GLY A 18 10.28 -5.03 -3.02
CA GLY A 18 9.64 -5.61 -1.84
C GLY A 18 9.22 -4.62 -0.75
N ALA A 19 9.53 -3.32 -0.88
CA ALA A 19 9.23 -2.33 0.15
C ALA A 19 7.73 -1.96 0.21
N VAL A 20 6.97 -2.08 -0.89
CA VAL A 20 5.54 -1.79 -0.95
C VAL A 20 4.81 -2.90 -1.71
N GLY A 21 3.76 -3.45 -1.09
CA GLY A 21 2.93 -4.47 -1.72
C GLY A 21 3.55 -5.87 -1.77
N GLY A 22 4.72 -6.07 -1.16
CA GLY A 22 5.40 -7.36 -1.06
C GLY A 22 5.67 -8.03 -2.41
N GLY A 23 4.78 -8.92 -2.84
CA GLY A 23 4.86 -9.62 -4.13
C GLY A 23 4.18 -8.90 -5.30
N ILE A 24 3.63 -7.71 -5.10
CA ILE A 24 3.02 -6.91 -6.17
C ILE A 24 4.12 -6.10 -6.87
N PRO A 25 4.35 -6.26 -8.19
CA PRO A 25 5.41 -5.56 -8.92
C PRO A 25 5.05 -4.10 -9.20
N ILE A 26 4.90 -3.28 -8.16
CA ILE A 26 4.39 -1.91 -8.29
C ILE A 26 5.51 -0.88 -8.49
N ILE A 27 6.64 -1.01 -7.80
CA ILE A 27 7.73 -0.04 -7.87
C ILE A 27 8.33 -0.01 -9.27
N HIS A 28 8.67 -1.18 -9.82
CA HIS A 28 9.18 -1.31 -11.18
C HIS A 28 8.16 -0.82 -12.21
N THR A 29 6.88 -1.19 -12.03
CA THR A 29 5.81 -0.73 -12.93
C THR A 29 5.69 0.79 -12.95
N LEU A 30 5.72 1.45 -11.80
CA LEU A 30 5.65 2.92 -11.73
C LEU A 30 6.90 3.58 -12.33
N LYS A 31 8.07 3.00 -12.11
CA LYS A 31 9.35 3.54 -12.59
C LYS A 31 9.59 3.36 -14.08
N GLU A 32 9.08 2.28 -14.67
CA GLU A 32 9.42 1.89 -16.04
C GLU A 32 8.20 1.86 -16.97
N GLN A 33 7.11 1.21 -16.54
CA GLN A 33 5.96 0.95 -17.41
C GLN A 33 4.98 2.11 -17.52
N LEU A 34 4.90 2.93 -16.48
CA LEU A 34 3.98 4.07 -16.38
C LEU A 34 4.68 5.44 -16.47
N LEU A 35 5.96 5.46 -16.81
CA LEU A 35 6.76 6.69 -16.88
C LEU A 35 6.20 7.71 -17.90
N GLY A 36 5.59 7.23 -18.97
CA GLY A 36 4.98 8.04 -20.02
C GLY A 36 3.52 8.44 -19.76
N ASP A 37 2.95 8.06 -18.61
CA ASP A 37 1.56 8.35 -18.28
C ASP A 37 1.47 9.41 -17.16
N ASP A 38 0.42 10.22 -17.19
CA ASP A 38 0.16 11.24 -16.15
C ASP A 38 -0.70 10.62 -15.05
N ILE A 39 -0.05 10.16 -13.98
CA ILE A 39 -0.72 9.57 -12.84
C ILE A 39 -1.41 10.66 -12.03
N LEU A 40 -2.70 10.51 -11.80
CA LEU A 40 -3.54 11.47 -11.08
C LEU A 40 -3.81 11.04 -9.64
N GLU A 41 -3.93 9.72 -9.41
CA GLU A 41 -4.24 9.17 -8.10
C GLU A 41 -3.68 7.77 -7.93
N VAL A 42 -3.22 7.47 -6.72
CA VAL A 42 -2.88 6.12 -6.27
C VAL A 42 -3.61 5.84 -4.97
N ILE A 43 -4.34 4.73 -4.93
CA ILE A 43 -5.07 4.26 -3.75
C ILE A 43 -4.59 2.85 -3.43
N GLY A 44 -4.20 2.59 -2.17
CA GLY A 44 -3.71 1.29 -1.77
C GLY A 44 -4.36 0.72 -0.51
N ILE A 45 -4.66 -0.58 -0.54
CA ILE A 45 -4.74 -1.44 0.62
C ILE A 45 -3.34 -2.06 0.74
N VAL A 46 -2.47 -1.45 1.54
CA VAL A 46 -1.02 -1.76 1.57
C VAL A 46 -0.56 -2.35 2.90
N ASN A 47 -1.52 -2.65 3.80
CA ASN A 47 -1.25 -3.30 5.07
C ASN A 47 -2.17 -4.50 5.26
N GLY A 48 -1.60 -5.72 5.26
CA GLY A 48 -2.35 -6.98 5.35
C GLY A 48 -3.02 -7.18 6.71
N THR A 49 -2.40 -6.73 7.80
CA THR A 49 -2.93 -6.85 9.17
C THR A 49 -4.27 -6.11 9.30
N THR A 50 -4.31 -4.85 8.93
CA THR A 50 -5.52 -4.02 9.01
C THR A 50 -6.60 -4.51 8.05
N ASN A 51 -6.23 -4.92 6.83
CA ASN A 51 -7.19 -5.48 5.89
C ASN A 51 -7.78 -6.79 6.42
N TYR A 52 -6.97 -7.65 7.04
CA TYR A 52 -7.46 -8.88 7.69
C TYR A 52 -8.45 -8.57 8.81
N ILE A 53 -8.11 -7.66 9.73
CA ILE A 53 -8.97 -7.28 10.87
C ILE A 53 -10.33 -6.77 10.36
N LEU A 54 -10.34 -5.79 9.45
CA LEU A 54 -11.58 -5.24 8.89
C LEU A 54 -12.37 -6.28 8.10
N SER A 55 -11.69 -7.23 7.44
CA SER A 55 -12.34 -8.35 6.75
C SER A 55 -13.05 -9.29 7.72
N GLU A 56 -12.40 -9.66 8.83
CA GLU A 56 -12.99 -10.53 9.86
C GLU A 56 -14.18 -9.85 10.53
N MET A 57 -14.06 -8.56 10.87
CA MET A 57 -15.17 -7.78 11.41
C MET A 57 -16.37 -7.77 10.46
N SER A 58 -16.12 -7.59 9.15
CA SER A 58 -17.18 -7.53 8.13
C SER A 58 -17.82 -8.90 7.86
N LEU A 59 -17.01 -9.96 7.71
CA LEU A 59 -17.48 -11.27 7.30
C LEU A 59 -18.09 -12.06 8.46
N LYS A 60 -17.51 -11.93 9.66
CA LYS A 60 -17.92 -12.70 10.85
C LYS A 60 -18.72 -11.88 11.86
N LYS A 61 -18.95 -10.59 11.59
CA LYS A 61 -19.66 -9.67 12.50
C LYS A 61 -19.07 -9.69 13.90
N THR A 62 -17.75 -9.67 13.98
CA THR A 62 -16.99 -9.73 15.24
C THR A 62 -16.44 -8.35 15.61
N SER A 63 -16.13 -8.13 16.91
CA SER A 63 -15.53 -6.86 17.34
C SER A 63 -14.07 -6.74 16.90
N PHE A 64 -13.55 -5.52 16.91
CA PHE A 64 -12.15 -5.20 16.61
C PHE A 64 -11.19 -6.04 17.47
N GLU A 65 -11.41 -6.12 18.78
CA GLU A 65 -10.54 -6.85 19.72
C GLU A 65 -10.45 -8.33 19.37
N LYS A 66 -11.60 -8.96 19.09
CA LYS A 66 -11.63 -10.38 18.70
C LYS A 66 -10.95 -10.63 17.35
N ALA A 67 -11.15 -9.75 16.39
CA ALA A 67 -10.49 -9.83 15.09
C ALA A 67 -8.97 -9.64 15.21
N LEU A 68 -8.52 -8.71 16.07
CA LEU A 68 -7.11 -8.49 16.37
C LEU A 68 -6.48 -9.69 17.06
N ASP A 69 -7.14 -10.27 18.06
CA ASP A 69 -6.65 -11.48 18.76
C ASP A 69 -6.53 -12.66 17.81
N GLU A 70 -7.48 -12.81 16.88
CA GLU A 70 -7.39 -13.82 15.82
C GLU A 70 -6.22 -13.55 14.87
N ALA A 71 -5.99 -12.30 14.47
CA ALA A 71 -4.84 -11.91 13.64
C ALA A 71 -3.51 -12.25 14.33
N LYS A 72 -3.37 -11.96 15.62
CA LYS A 72 -2.19 -12.33 16.41
C LYS A 72 -1.97 -13.84 16.48
N ARG A 73 -3.05 -14.59 16.76
CA ARG A 73 -2.98 -16.06 16.84
C ARG A 73 -2.56 -16.71 15.53
N LYS A 74 -2.95 -16.12 14.38
CA LYS A 74 -2.59 -16.59 13.05
C LYS A 74 -1.23 -16.09 12.56
N GLY A 75 -0.57 -15.22 13.32
CA GLY A 75 0.71 -14.62 12.92
C GLY A 75 0.59 -13.51 11.89
N PHE A 76 -0.62 -12.95 11.69
CA PHE A 76 -0.86 -11.82 10.78
C PHE A 76 -0.69 -10.46 11.48
N ALA A 77 -0.64 -10.44 12.81
CA ALA A 77 -0.33 -9.27 13.61
C ALA A 77 0.73 -9.61 14.65
N GLU A 78 1.66 -8.68 14.84
CA GLU A 78 2.64 -8.75 15.92
C GLU A 78 1.97 -8.59 17.30
N PRO A 79 2.64 -8.98 18.41
CA PRO A 79 2.11 -8.77 19.76
C PRO A 79 1.75 -7.30 20.03
N ILE A 80 2.55 -6.36 19.51
CA ILE A 80 2.32 -4.90 19.59
C ILE A 80 2.16 -4.35 18.16
N PRO A 81 0.96 -4.40 17.57
CA PRO A 81 0.74 -4.07 16.17
C PRO A 81 0.46 -2.59 15.91
N THR A 82 0.96 -1.68 16.76
CA THR A 82 0.68 -0.25 16.69
C THR A 82 0.98 0.35 15.32
N ASN A 83 2.10 -0.04 14.70
CA ASN A 83 2.47 0.45 13.37
C ASN A 83 1.43 0.12 12.31
N ASP A 84 0.76 -1.02 12.44
CA ASP A 84 -0.28 -1.45 11.51
C ASP A 84 -1.60 -0.75 11.82
N ILE A 85 -2.14 -1.00 13.03
CA ILE A 85 -3.51 -0.60 13.39
C ILE A 85 -3.71 0.91 13.48
N GLU A 86 -2.65 1.68 13.73
CA GLU A 86 -2.65 3.14 13.72
C GLU A 86 -2.26 3.73 12.35
N GLY A 87 -1.97 2.88 11.34
CA GLY A 87 -1.75 3.28 9.95
C GLY A 87 -0.35 3.83 9.63
N PHE A 88 0.64 3.69 10.50
CA PHE A 88 2.01 4.16 10.25
C PHE A 88 2.65 3.43 9.06
N ASP A 89 2.57 2.11 9.01
CA ASP A 89 3.09 1.31 7.89
C ASP A 89 2.49 1.77 6.55
N ALA A 90 1.16 1.92 6.49
CA ALA A 90 0.48 2.41 5.30
C ALA A 90 0.92 3.84 4.92
N THR A 91 1.23 4.68 5.91
CA THR A 91 1.74 6.04 5.69
C THR A 91 3.11 6.04 5.03
N TYR A 92 4.04 5.20 5.48
CA TYR A 92 5.36 5.08 4.86
C TYR A 92 5.24 4.57 3.41
N LYS A 93 4.39 3.59 3.18
CA LYS A 93 4.18 3.00 1.86
C LYS A 93 3.57 3.97 0.87
N ILE A 94 2.54 4.74 1.26
CA ILE A 94 1.95 5.72 0.36
C ILE A 94 2.91 6.88 0.07
N ALA A 95 3.77 7.25 1.00
CA ALA A 95 4.79 8.26 0.76
C ALA A 95 5.81 7.81 -0.30
N ILE A 96 6.18 6.52 -0.32
CA ILE A 96 7.02 5.93 -1.36
C ILE A 96 6.30 5.98 -2.71
N LEU A 97 5.06 5.50 -2.79
CA LEU A 97 4.27 5.49 -4.02
C LEU A 97 4.06 6.90 -4.56
N ALA A 98 3.69 7.85 -3.72
CA ALA A 98 3.49 9.24 -4.13
C ALA A 98 4.77 9.89 -4.66
N THR A 99 5.92 9.61 -4.04
CA THR A 99 7.22 10.10 -4.52
C THR A 99 7.51 9.59 -5.93
N LEU A 100 7.22 8.33 -6.21
CA LEU A 100 7.42 7.73 -7.54
C LEU A 100 6.42 8.27 -8.58
N CYS A 101 5.13 8.38 -8.21
CA CYS A 101 4.09 8.78 -9.14
C CYS A 101 4.12 10.26 -9.50
N PHE A 102 4.46 11.11 -8.53
CA PHE A 102 4.33 12.58 -8.70
C PHE A 102 5.67 13.30 -8.77
N HIS A 103 6.79 12.56 -8.67
CA HIS A 103 8.16 13.10 -8.70
C HIS A 103 8.38 14.25 -7.70
N GLY A 104 7.55 14.28 -6.65
CA GLY A 104 7.50 15.32 -5.64
C GLY A 104 8.08 14.85 -4.31
N ARG A 105 8.47 15.82 -3.49
CA ARG A 105 8.96 15.56 -2.14
C ARG A 105 7.78 15.36 -1.20
N VAL A 106 7.68 14.20 -0.55
CA VAL A 106 6.69 13.90 0.46
C VAL A 106 7.30 14.04 1.85
N ASP A 107 6.66 14.83 2.69
CA ASP A 107 6.95 14.94 4.12
C ASP A 107 5.99 13.99 4.87
N VAL A 108 6.53 12.86 5.34
CA VAL A 108 5.75 11.80 5.99
C VAL A 108 5.01 12.31 7.24
N GLU A 109 5.62 13.26 7.98
CA GLU A 109 5.03 13.82 9.20
C GLU A 109 3.77 14.68 8.94
N LYS A 110 3.60 15.12 7.68
CA LYS A 110 2.43 15.91 7.26
C LYS A 110 1.30 15.07 6.67
N VAL A 111 1.51 13.78 6.50
CA VAL A 111 0.46 12.90 6.00
C VAL A 111 -0.64 12.75 7.05
N TYR A 112 -1.87 13.10 6.68
CA TYR A 112 -3.01 12.83 7.56
C TYR A 112 -3.13 11.33 7.79
N ARG A 113 -3.24 10.92 9.05
CA ARG A 113 -3.34 9.50 9.40
C ARG A 113 -4.40 9.26 10.47
N GLU A 114 -5.24 8.28 10.20
CA GLU A 114 -6.19 7.71 11.13
C GLU A 114 -6.15 6.19 11.03
N GLY A 115 -6.01 5.51 12.17
CA GLY A 115 -5.99 4.06 12.28
C GLY A 115 -7.40 3.44 12.30
N ILE A 116 -7.45 2.14 12.53
CA ILE A 116 -8.71 1.37 12.53
C ILE A 116 -9.25 1.06 13.94
N THR A 117 -8.57 1.49 14.98
CA THR A 117 -8.88 1.13 16.38
C THR A 117 -10.23 1.66 16.87
N ARG A 118 -10.79 2.65 16.19
CA ARG A 118 -12.10 3.25 16.53
C ARG A 118 -13.27 2.71 15.73
N ILE A 119 -13.01 1.81 14.77
CA ILE A 119 -14.08 1.24 13.93
C ILE A 119 -14.88 0.24 14.75
N LEU A 120 -16.18 0.44 14.81
CA LEU A 120 -17.11 -0.43 15.50
C LEU A 120 -17.78 -1.43 14.52
N THR A 121 -18.30 -2.49 15.06
CA THR A 121 -19.08 -3.47 14.29
C THR A 121 -20.29 -2.82 13.61
N ASP A 122 -20.93 -1.89 14.33
CA ASP A 122 -22.09 -1.14 13.82
C ASP A 122 -21.75 -0.27 12.61
N ASP A 123 -20.55 0.35 12.60
CA ASP A 123 -20.08 1.14 11.45
C ASP A 123 -19.98 0.28 10.19
N ILE A 124 -19.49 -0.97 10.35
CA ILE A 124 -19.37 -1.91 9.24
C ILE A 124 -20.75 -2.39 8.76
N GLU A 125 -21.70 -2.61 9.68
CA GLU A 125 -23.07 -2.99 9.32
C GLU A 125 -23.78 -1.86 8.57
N TYR A 126 -23.72 -0.63 9.06
CA TYR A 126 -24.27 0.54 8.37
C TYR A 126 -23.63 0.77 7.01
N ALA A 127 -22.29 0.66 6.91
CA ALA A 127 -21.62 0.74 5.63
C ALA A 127 -22.19 -0.25 4.62
N ARG A 128 -22.34 -1.52 5.02
CA ARG A 128 -22.89 -2.58 4.18
C ARG A 128 -24.32 -2.31 3.74
N GLU A 129 -25.19 -1.85 4.65
CA GLU A 129 -26.59 -1.49 4.33
C GLU A 129 -26.67 -0.38 3.30
N LEU A 130 -25.72 0.54 3.32
CA LEU A 130 -25.62 1.65 2.38
C LEU A 130 -24.88 1.30 1.07
N GLY A 131 -24.44 0.04 0.90
CA GLY A 131 -23.73 -0.41 -0.30
C GLY A 131 -22.24 -0.07 -0.31
N TYR A 132 -21.62 0.05 0.88
CA TYR A 132 -20.20 0.31 1.06
C TYR A 132 -19.51 -0.81 1.85
N THR A 133 -18.20 -0.84 1.77
CA THR A 133 -17.31 -1.57 2.68
C THR A 133 -16.34 -0.60 3.33
N ILE A 134 -15.87 -0.90 4.55
CA ILE A 134 -14.85 -0.09 5.21
C ILE A 134 -13.48 -0.71 4.92
N LYS A 135 -12.56 0.10 4.41
CA LYS A 135 -11.16 -0.26 4.18
C LYS A 135 -10.24 0.81 4.75
N LEU A 136 -9.09 0.41 5.30
CA LEU A 136 -8.02 1.36 5.54
C LEU A 136 -7.33 1.65 4.21
N LEU A 137 -7.51 2.84 3.69
CA LEU A 137 -6.93 3.25 2.41
C LEU A 137 -5.77 4.22 2.62
N ALA A 138 -4.68 3.95 1.93
CA ALA A 138 -3.57 4.85 1.73
C ALA A 138 -3.79 5.54 0.37
N ILE A 139 -3.95 6.86 0.38
CA ILE A 139 -4.39 7.65 -0.78
C ILE A 139 -3.36 8.72 -1.05
N ALA A 140 -2.93 8.83 -2.31
CA ALA A 140 -2.15 9.94 -2.82
C ALA A 140 -2.80 10.46 -4.10
N ARG A 141 -3.11 11.75 -4.14
CA ARG A 141 -3.79 12.40 -5.26
C ARG A 141 -3.10 13.70 -5.63
N ARG A 142 -2.95 13.93 -6.93
CA ARG A 142 -2.52 15.23 -7.46
C ARG A 142 -3.71 16.20 -7.46
N ASN A 143 -3.52 17.37 -6.86
CA ASN A 143 -4.50 18.46 -6.86
C ASN A 143 -3.82 19.74 -7.39
N GLY A 144 -3.84 19.92 -8.71
CA GLY A 144 -3.06 20.95 -9.37
C GLY A 144 -1.55 20.72 -9.22
N GLU A 145 -0.86 21.67 -8.55
CA GLU A 145 0.57 21.56 -8.22
C GLU A 145 0.81 20.86 -6.87
N ASP A 146 -0.21 20.73 -6.05
CA ASP A 146 -0.13 20.10 -4.73
C ASP A 146 -0.36 18.58 -4.80
N ILE A 147 0.17 17.87 -3.81
CA ILE A 147 -0.03 16.45 -3.60
C ILE A 147 -0.73 16.26 -2.25
N GLU A 148 -1.93 15.71 -2.29
CA GLU A 148 -2.68 15.32 -1.10
C GLU A 148 -2.33 13.88 -0.73
N LEU A 149 -1.91 13.66 0.52
CA LEU A 149 -1.68 12.31 1.06
C LEU A 149 -2.49 12.11 2.34
N ARG A 150 -3.13 10.95 2.43
CA ARG A 150 -3.85 10.55 3.65
C ARG A 150 -3.91 9.03 3.79
N VAL A 151 -3.97 8.58 5.04
CA VAL A 151 -4.26 7.18 5.42
C VAL A 151 -5.41 7.22 6.41
N GLN A 152 -6.52 6.59 6.07
CA GLN A 152 -7.70 6.58 6.93
C GLN A 152 -8.66 5.46 6.56
N PRO A 153 -9.55 5.05 7.48
CA PRO A 153 -10.72 4.26 7.15
C PRO A 153 -11.63 5.02 6.17
N VAL A 154 -12.10 4.34 5.14
CA VAL A 154 -12.94 4.92 4.10
C VAL A 154 -14.15 4.03 3.83
N PHE A 155 -15.34 4.65 3.70
CA PHE A 155 -16.52 4.03 3.12
C PHE A 155 -16.30 3.88 1.62
N LEU A 156 -15.92 2.69 1.19
CA LEU A 156 -15.59 2.39 -0.20
C LEU A 156 -16.80 1.76 -0.88
N PRO A 157 -17.33 2.31 -1.99
CA PRO A 157 -18.44 1.71 -2.72
C PRO A 157 -18.12 0.26 -3.11
N ILE A 158 -19.10 -0.63 -3.02
CA ILE A 158 -18.90 -2.05 -3.40
C ILE A 158 -18.53 -2.24 -4.89
N SER A 159 -18.82 -1.23 -5.73
CA SER A 159 -18.43 -1.21 -7.15
C SER A 159 -16.95 -0.87 -7.37
N HIS A 160 -16.24 -0.35 -6.37
CA HIS A 160 -14.83 0.00 -6.51
C HIS A 160 -13.95 -1.26 -6.53
N PRO A 161 -12.91 -1.35 -7.41
CA PRO A 161 -12.07 -2.55 -7.54
C PRO A 161 -11.44 -3.04 -6.23
N LEU A 162 -11.09 -2.12 -5.32
CA LEU A 162 -10.50 -2.45 -4.03
C LEU A 162 -11.50 -2.99 -3.00
N SER A 163 -12.80 -2.85 -3.23
CA SER A 163 -13.84 -3.28 -2.26
C SER A 163 -13.81 -4.78 -1.99
N SER A 164 -13.45 -5.57 -3.00
CA SER A 164 -13.41 -7.04 -2.96
C SER A 164 -12.08 -7.63 -2.44
N VAL A 165 -11.16 -6.79 -1.97
CA VAL A 165 -9.87 -7.24 -1.42
C VAL A 165 -10.05 -7.61 0.05
N PHE A 166 -9.99 -8.89 0.39
CA PHE A 166 -10.20 -9.41 1.74
C PHE A 166 -8.97 -10.15 2.27
N GLY A 167 -8.98 -10.41 3.58
CA GLY A 167 -7.91 -11.15 4.27
C GLY A 167 -6.62 -10.34 4.31
N VAL A 168 -5.49 -11.02 4.14
CA VAL A 168 -4.14 -10.42 4.20
C VAL A 168 -3.66 -9.86 2.87
N GLU A 169 -4.48 -9.92 1.83
CA GLU A 169 -4.11 -9.43 0.51
C GLU A 169 -3.92 -7.91 0.49
N ASN A 170 -2.99 -7.48 -0.33
CA ASN A 170 -2.81 -6.08 -0.69
C ASN A 170 -3.33 -5.83 -2.10
N ALA A 171 -3.71 -4.59 -2.36
CA ALA A 171 -4.04 -4.14 -3.71
C ALA A 171 -3.76 -2.65 -3.86
N ILE A 172 -3.34 -2.26 -5.05
CA ILE A 172 -3.03 -0.88 -5.39
C ILE A 172 -3.78 -0.53 -6.67
N TYR A 173 -4.58 0.52 -6.61
CA TYR A 173 -5.29 1.10 -7.73
C TYR A 173 -4.55 2.37 -8.17
N VAL A 174 -4.25 2.44 -9.45
CA VAL A 174 -3.58 3.59 -10.09
C VAL A 174 -4.53 4.18 -11.10
N HIS A 175 -4.93 5.42 -10.90
CA HIS A 175 -5.71 6.20 -11.85
C HIS A 175 -4.79 7.17 -12.59
N SER A 176 -4.76 7.06 -13.89
CA SER A 176 -3.99 7.95 -14.76
C SER A 176 -4.90 8.64 -15.77
N ARG A 177 -4.35 9.56 -16.53
CA ARG A 177 -5.10 10.25 -17.58
C ARG A 177 -5.62 9.30 -18.66
N THR A 178 -4.92 8.19 -18.91
CA THR A 178 -5.22 7.29 -20.04
C THR A 178 -5.90 5.99 -19.61
N ARG A 179 -5.73 5.56 -18.37
CA ARG A 179 -6.22 4.25 -17.91
C ARG A 179 -6.29 4.11 -16.39
N ASP A 180 -7.09 3.14 -15.96
CA ASP A 180 -7.15 2.66 -14.59
C ASP A 180 -6.52 1.27 -14.51
N LEU A 181 -5.64 1.07 -13.54
CA LEU A 181 -4.98 -0.20 -13.29
C LEU A 181 -5.19 -0.62 -11.84
N THR A 182 -5.39 -1.92 -11.65
CA THR A 182 -5.47 -2.52 -10.31
C THR A 182 -4.47 -3.67 -10.23
N PHE A 183 -3.58 -3.56 -9.26
CA PHE A 183 -2.60 -4.60 -8.92
C PHE A 183 -3.05 -5.26 -7.62
N ARG A 184 -3.09 -6.59 -7.58
CA ARG A 184 -3.52 -7.34 -6.40
C ARG A 184 -2.62 -8.54 -6.19
N GLY A 185 -2.26 -8.81 -4.94
CA GLY A 185 -1.42 -9.93 -4.59
C GLY A 185 -1.09 -10.00 -3.11
N PRO A 186 -0.22 -10.94 -2.71
CA PRO A 186 0.25 -11.06 -1.34
C PRO A 186 1.10 -9.84 -0.96
N GLY A 187 0.69 -9.13 0.11
CA GLY A 187 1.36 -7.93 0.60
C GLY A 187 2.61 -8.21 1.44
N ALA A 188 2.81 -9.45 1.87
CA ALA A 188 3.92 -9.92 2.68
C ALA A 188 4.08 -11.43 2.51
N GLY A 189 5.14 -11.99 3.11
CA GLY A 189 5.46 -13.42 3.08
C GLY A 189 6.78 -13.70 2.39
N GLY A 190 7.49 -14.73 2.88
CA GLY A 190 8.85 -15.07 2.43
C GLY A 190 8.93 -15.28 0.92
N ASP A 191 8.02 -16.05 0.35
CA ASP A 191 8.03 -16.36 -1.09
C ASP A 191 7.73 -15.12 -1.94
N ALA A 192 6.73 -14.33 -1.53
CA ALA A 192 6.31 -13.13 -2.27
C ALA A 192 7.41 -12.05 -2.26
N THR A 193 7.92 -11.72 -1.06
CA THR A 193 9.00 -10.73 -0.91
C THR A 193 10.31 -11.24 -1.48
N GLY A 194 10.61 -12.54 -1.33
CA GLY A 194 11.77 -13.18 -1.92
C GLY A 194 11.77 -13.12 -3.44
N SER A 195 10.62 -13.33 -4.09
CA SER A 195 10.46 -13.17 -5.53
C SER A 195 10.74 -11.73 -5.99
N ALA A 196 10.24 -10.73 -5.26
CA ALA A 196 10.52 -9.33 -5.54
C ALA A 196 12.02 -9.01 -5.43
N MET A 197 12.69 -9.49 -4.36
CA MET A 197 14.14 -9.32 -4.19
C MET A 197 14.96 -10.00 -5.29
N VAL A 198 14.56 -11.18 -5.74
CA VAL A 198 15.22 -11.86 -6.87
C VAL A 198 15.03 -11.06 -8.16
N GLY A 199 13.86 -10.48 -8.38
CA GLY A 199 13.62 -9.55 -9.48
C GLY A 199 14.59 -8.37 -9.45
N ASP A 200 14.70 -7.71 -8.31
CA ASP A 200 15.65 -6.60 -8.07
C ASP A 200 17.10 -6.98 -8.36
N ILE A 201 17.54 -8.17 -7.95
CA ILE A 201 18.89 -8.68 -8.23
C ILE A 201 19.10 -8.89 -9.74
N ILE A 202 18.11 -9.44 -10.43
CA ILE A 202 18.19 -9.66 -11.88
C ILE A 202 18.30 -8.32 -12.61
N ASP A 203 17.53 -7.32 -12.21
CA ASP A 203 17.56 -5.98 -12.82
C ASP A 203 18.89 -5.28 -12.54
N ALA A 204 19.42 -5.39 -11.33
CA ALA A 204 20.76 -4.89 -11.01
C ALA A 204 21.84 -5.50 -11.92
N ILE A 205 21.82 -6.82 -12.13
CA ILE A 205 22.79 -7.51 -13.01
C ILE A 205 22.64 -7.07 -14.48
N ARG A 206 21.41 -6.82 -14.94
CA ARG A 206 21.17 -6.34 -16.30
C ARG A 206 21.72 -4.94 -16.51
N ASN A 207 21.51 -4.05 -15.56
CA ASN A 207 21.99 -2.67 -15.64
C ASN A 207 23.52 -2.61 -15.67
N ILE A 208 24.23 -3.35 -14.83
CA ILE A 208 25.69 -3.44 -14.86
C ILE A 208 26.22 -3.89 -16.24
N LYS A 209 25.52 -4.80 -16.92
CA LYS A 209 25.93 -5.27 -18.25
C LYS A 209 25.73 -4.24 -19.35
N TYR A 210 24.79 -3.33 -19.20
CA TYR A 210 24.55 -2.24 -20.16
C TYR A 210 25.57 -1.11 -20.02
N GLU A 211 25.98 -0.79 -18.81
CA GLU A 211 27.03 0.23 -18.57
C GLU A 211 28.43 -0.22 -19.03
N ALA A 212 28.69 -1.51 -19.09
CA ALA A 212 29.95 -2.09 -19.54
C ALA A 212 30.11 -2.21 -21.08
N ARG A 213 29.17 -1.69 -21.87
CA ARG A 213 29.20 -1.64 -23.36
C ARG A 213 29.31 -0.22 -23.85
#